data_4e7371c36630455d8507e3f7c01c84e5
#
_entry.id   4e7371c36630455d8507e3f7c01c84e5
#
_cell.length_a   1.000
_cell.length_b   1.000
_cell.length_c   1.000
_cell.angle_alpha   90.00
_cell.angle_beta   90.00
_cell.angle_gamma   90.00
#
_symmetry.space_group_name_H-M   'P 1'
#
loop_
_entity.id
_entity.type
_entity.pdbx_description
1 polymer ?
#
loop_
_entity_poly.entity_id
_entity_poly.type
_entity_poly.pdbx_seq_one_letter_code
_entity_poly.pdbx_strand_id
1 'polypeptide(L)'
;NKKKLTDLSHIGEFGLIDLITKDFEIVNESTELSIGDDAAILDYKNQKAIVTTDMLVEGVHFDLSYFPLKHLGYKAVVSSISDICAMYGIAKQITVSIAVSNRFKLESIQELYSGIKLACKRYNVDLVGGDTTSSLKGLVISVTAIGSATESGYVKRSESQINDLVVVTGSLGGAYLGLQVLEREKQVFLVNPNNKPDL
;
A
#
# COMPACT_ATOMS: atom_id res chain seq x y z
N ASN A 1 15.19 15.47 -36.05
CA ASN A 1 14.10 15.85 -35.13
C ASN A 1 14.24 15.02 -33.85
N LYS A 2 14.79 15.61 -32.77
CA LYS A 2 14.74 14.99 -31.46
C LYS A 2 13.27 14.97 -31.03
N LYS A 3 12.67 13.77 -30.85
CA LYS A 3 11.34 13.65 -30.23
C LYS A 3 11.40 14.36 -28.87
N LYS A 4 10.52 15.32 -28.64
CA LYS A 4 10.38 15.98 -27.33
C LYS A 4 9.87 14.93 -26.36
N LEU A 5 10.66 14.62 -25.34
CA LEU A 5 10.25 13.69 -24.28
C LEU A 5 9.22 14.40 -23.38
N THR A 6 8.25 13.67 -22.90
CA THR A 6 7.20 14.16 -22.00
C THR A 6 7.62 13.87 -20.57
N ASP A 7 7.56 14.88 -19.71
CA ASP A 7 7.83 14.73 -18.29
C ASP A 7 6.63 14.06 -17.60
N LEU A 8 6.88 13.06 -16.78
CA LEU A 8 5.84 12.31 -16.07
C LEU A 8 5.05 13.17 -15.10
N SER A 9 5.66 14.24 -14.56
CA SER A 9 4.99 15.19 -13.66
C SER A 9 3.78 15.89 -14.28
N HIS A 10 3.70 15.96 -15.62
CA HIS A 10 2.57 16.54 -16.33
C HIS A 10 1.40 15.59 -16.55
N ILE A 11 1.62 14.29 -16.34
CA ILE A 11 0.63 13.25 -16.66
C ILE A 11 -0.15 12.84 -15.40
N GLY A 12 0.52 12.82 -14.26
CA GLY A 12 -0.01 12.29 -13.00
C GLY A 12 -0.09 10.75 -13.01
N GLU A 13 -0.45 10.17 -11.86
CA GLU A 13 -0.45 8.72 -11.64
C GLU A 13 -1.48 8.01 -12.53
N PHE A 14 -2.75 8.42 -12.46
CA PHE A 14 -3.83 7.79 -13.24
C PHE A 14 -3.61 7.93 -14.74
N GLY A 15 -3.18 9.12 -15.20
CA GLY A 15 -2.86 9.32 -16.61
C GLY A 15 -1.69 8.48 -17.10
N LEU A 16 -0.69 8.23 -16.24
CA LEU A 16 0.40 7.32 -16.56
C LEU A 16 -0.10 5.87 -16.66
N ILE A 17 -0.88 5.41 -15.69
CA ILE A 17 -1.47 4.06 -15.69
C ILE A 17 -2.26 3.84 -16.99
N ASP A 18 -3.17 4.75 -17.33
CA ASP A 18 -3.97 4.66 -18.57
C ASP A 18 -3.10 4.56 -19.83
N LEU A 19 -2.04 5.37 -19.90
CA LEU A 19 -1.15 5.39 -21.06
C LEU A 19 -0.34 4.10 -21.24
N ILE A 20 0.15 3.52 -20.15
CA ILE A 20 1.01 2.33 -20.23
C ILE A 20 0.22 1.03 -20.32
N THR A 21 -1.06 1.04 -19.92
CA THR A 21 -1.90 -0.17 -19.88
C THR A 21 -2.93 -0.25 -21.03
N LYS A 22 -3.14 0.82 -21.79
CA LYS A 22 -4.16 0.92 -22.85
C LYS A 22 -4.09 -0.18 -23.94
N ASP A 23 -2.90 -0.75 -24.17
CA ASP A 23 -2.66 -1.75 -25.20
C ASP A 23 -2.66 -3.19 -24.62
N PHE A 24 -2.98 -3.35 -23.32
CA PHE A 24 -3.14 -4.67 -22.69
C PHE A 24 -4.59 -5.15 -22.83
N GLU A 25 -4.76 -6.27 -23.54
CA GLU A 25 -6.05 -6.91 -23.72
C GLU A 25 -6.29 -7.97 -22.64
N ILE A 26 -7.54 -8.06 -22.17
CA ILE A 26 -7.96 -9.14 -21.28
C ILE A 26 -8.23 -10.36 -22.16
N VAL A 27 -7.46 -11.44 -21.95
CA VAL A 27 -7.56 -12.68 -22.74
C VAL A 27 -8.11 -13.86 -21.92
N ASN A 28 -8.21 -13.72 -20.60
CA ASN A 28 -8.70 -14.77 -19.71
C ASN A 28 -10.11 -14.45 -19.25
N GLU A 29 -11.04 -15.38 -19.46
CA GLU A 29 -12.46 -15.26 -19.07
C GLU A 29 -12.64 -15.07 -17.55
N SER A 30 -11.68 -15.53 -16.74
CA SER A 30 -11.70 -15.33 -15.30
C SER A 30 -11.38 -13.91 -14.85
N THR A 31 -10.93 -13.02 -15.72
CA THR A 31 -10.69 -11.62 -15.39
C THR A 31 -11.99 -10.83 -15.54
N GLU A 32 -12.72 -10.63 -14.46
CA GLU A 32 -14.00 -9.90 -14.45
C GLU A 32 -13.81 -8.38 -14.38
N LEU A 33 -12.88 -7.93 -13.56
CA LEU A 33 -12.48 -6.52 -13.42
C LEU A 33 -10.96 -6.45 -13.40
N SER A 34 -10.40 -5.66 -14.31
CA SER A 34 -8.97 -5.44 -14.43
C SER A 34 -8.55 -4.10 -13.83
N ILE A 35 -7.61 -3.40 -14.47
CA ILE A 35 -7.06 -2.11 -14.04
C ILE A 35 -8.15 -1.04 -14.08
N GLY A 36 -8.16 -0.14 -13.06
CA GLY A 36 -9.06 1.02 -13.01
C GLY A 36 -9.89 1.17 -11.74
N ASP A 37 -9.78 0.23 -10.81
CA ASP A 37 -10.40 0.29 -9.48
C ASP A 37 -9.36 0.00 -8.38
N ASP A 38 -9.77 -0.05 -7.10
CA ASP A 38 -8.87 -0.30 -5.97
C ASP A 38 -8.25 -1.70 -6.00
N ALA A 39 -8.94 -2.67 -6.61
CA ALA A 39 -8.45 -4.04 -6.79
C ALA A 39 -9.00 -4.68 -8.06
N ALA A 40 -8.32 -5.69 -8.57
CA ALA A 40 -8.81 -6.56 -9.62
C ALA A 40 -9.78 -7.61 -9.07
N ILE A 41 -10.76 -8.04 -9.90
CA ILE A 41 -11.67 -9.14 -9.60
C ILE A 41 -11.40 -10.29 -10.55
N LEU A 42 -11.12 -11.45 -9.96
CA LEU A 42 -10.93 -12.69 -10.71
C LEU A 42 -12.05 -13.66 -10.35
N ASP A 43 -12.81 -14.09 -11.35
CA ASP A 43 -13.91 -15.06 -11.20
C ASP A 43 -13.43 -16.48 -11.51
N TYR A 44 -13.37 -17.31 -10.51
CA TYR A 44 -13.07 -18.74 -10.65
C TYR A 44 -14.35 -19.62 -10.52
N LYS A 45 -15.45 -19.19 -11.14
CA LYS A 45 -16.77 -19.85 -11.27
C LYS A 45 -17.60 -19.87 -9.99
N ASN A 46 -17.01 -20.20 -8.84
CA ASN A 46 -17.75 -20.32 -7.58
C ASN A 46 -17.26 -19.32 -6.51
N GLN A 47 -16.18 -18.58 -6.80
CA GLN A 47 -15.58 -17.65 -5.86
C GLN A 47 -14.84 -16.54 -6.60
N LYS A 48 -15.22 -15.31 -6.29
CA LYS A 48 -14.52 -14.12 -6.81
C LYS A 48 -13.37 -13.78 -5.89
N ALA A 49 -12.17 -13.83 -6.41
CA ALA A 49 -10.98 -13.34 -5.73
C ALA A 49 -10.78 -11.85 -6.01
N ILE A 50 -10.45 -11.11 -4.98
CA ILE A 50 -10.09 -9.69 -5.03
C ILE A 50 -8.59 -9.61 -4.81
N VAL A 51 -7.85 -8.97 -5.71
CA VAL A 51 -6.38 -8.92 -5.67
C VAL A 51 -5.88 -7.50 -5.87
N THR A 52 -5.04 -7.04 -4.95
CA THR A 52 -4.37 -5.73 -5.03
C THR A 52 -2.91 -5.85 -4.64
N THR A 53 -2.12 -4.84 -4.96
CA THR A 53 -0.73 -4.74 -4.54
C THR A 53 -0.33 -3.30 -4.28
N ASP A 54 0.36 -3.07 -3.17
CA ASP A 54 0.94 -1.80 -2.76
C ASP A 54 2.46 -1.87 -2.67
N MET A 55 3.09 -0.72 -2.81
CA MET A 55 4.53 -0.58 -2.63
C MET A 55 4.86 0.60 -1.72
N LEU A 56 5.68 0.36 -0.70
CA LEU A 56 6.23 1.38 0.17
C LEU A 56 7.73 1.54 -0.08
N VAL A 57 8.16 2.77 -0.33
CA VAL A 57 9.55 3.13 -0.65
C VAL A 57 10.06 4.10 0.39
N GLU A 58 11.24 3.81 0.95
CA GLU A 58 11.91 4.70 1.89
C GLU A 58 12.23 6.05 1.27
N GLY A 59 12.00 7.12 2.04
CA GLY A 59 12.15 8.51 1.59
C GLY A 59 10.97 9.03 0.76
N VAL A 60 10.00 8.16 0.41
CA VAL A 60 8.75 8.54 -0.29
C VAL A 60 7.55 8.32 0.63
N HIS A 61 7.37 7.10 1.12
CA HIS A 61 6.20 6.70 1.91
C HIS A 61 6.46 6.62 3.41
N PHE A 62 7.72 6.61 3.81
CA PHE A 62 8.16 6.60 5.20
C PHE A 62 9.60 7.11 5.34
N ASP A 63 9.93 7.62 6.53
CA ASP A 63 11.27 8.00 6.92
C ASP A 63 11.66 7.30 8.22
N LEU A 64 12.72 6.50 8.16
CA LEU A 64 13.18 5.70 9.30
C LEU A 64 13.81 6.52 10.43
N SER A 65 13.99 7.83 10.26
CA SER A 65 14.45 8.71 11.35
C SER A 65 13.41 8.86 12.47
N TYR A 66 12.12 8.70 12.13
CA TYR A 66 11.02 8.81 13.09
C TYR A 66 9.93 7.72 12.93
N PHE A 67 10.05 6.81 11.95
CA PHE A 67 9.06 5.77 11.72
C PHE A 67 9.62 4.40 12.14
N PRO A 68 9.21 3.83 13.29
CA PRO A 68 9.72 2.55 13.76
C PRO A 68 9.39 1.40 12.81
N LEU A 69 10.33 0.48 12.60
CA LEU A 69 10.19 -0.63 11.66
C LEU A 69 8.98 -1.53 11.97
N LYS A 70 8.67 -1.74 13.24
CA LYS A 70 7.47 -2.49 13.64
C LYS A 70 6.18 -1.82 13.17
N HIS A 71 6.07 -0.49 13.31
CA HIS A 71 4.92 0.26 12.81
C HIS A 71 4.86 0.25 11.28
N LEU A 72 6.03 0.31 10.63
CA LEU A 72 6.13 0.22 9.18
C LEU A 72 5.61 -1.13 8.66
N GLY A 73 6.02 -2.23 9.27
CA GLY A 73 5.53 -3.56 8.92
C GLY A 73 4.01 -3.69 9.08
N TYR A 74 3.46 -3.15 10.17
CA TYR A 74 2.02 -3.11 10.40
C TYR A 74 1.31 -2.27 9.32
N LYS A 75 1.80 -1.05 9.05
CA LYS A 75 1.27 -0.15 8.02
C LYS A 75 1.27 -0.80 6.64
N ALA A 76 2.35 -1.47 6.25
CA ALA A 76 2.47 -2.11 4.93
C ALA A 76 1.34 -3.12 4.67
N VAL A 77 1.01 -3.95 5.67
CA VAL A 77 -0.11 -4.90 5.56
C VAL A 77 -1.45 -4.17 5.53
N VAL A 78 -1.67 -3.21 6.44
CA VAL A 78 -2.96 -2.52 6.56
C VAL A 78 -3.28 -1.71 5.30
N SER A 79 -2.28 -1.07 4.69
CA SER A 79 -2.45 -0.35 3.42
C SER A 79 -3.03 -1.29 2.36
N SER A 80 -2.37 -2.42 2.10
CA SER A 80 -2.82 -3.34 1.05
C SER A 80 -4.17 -4.01 1.33
N ILE A 81 -4.44 -4.41 2.57
CA ILE A 81 -5.75 -5.00 2.88
C ILE A 81 -6.89 -3.97 2.87
N SER A 82 -6.58 -2.68 3.00
CA SER A 82 -7.59 -1.62 2.93
C SER A 82 -8.29 -1.56 1.57
N ASP A 83 -7.57 -1.85 0.47
CA ASP A 83 -8.13 -1.88 -0.88
C ASP A 83 -9.13 -3.04 -1.05
N ILE A 84 -8.81 -4.21 -0.46
CA ILE A 84 -9.78 -5.32 -0.40
C ILE A 84 -11.05 -4.89 0.34
N CYS A 85 -10.90 -4.18 1.46
CA CYS A 85 -12.02 -3.68 2.24
C CYS A 85 -12.80 -2.60 1.49
N ALA A 86 -12.14 -1.72 0.74
CA ALA A 86 -12.76 -0.68 -0.09
C ALA A 86 -13.68 -1.30 -1.15
N MET A 87 -13.33 -2.49 -1.66
CA MET A 87 -14.15 -3.28 -2.59
C MET A 87 -15.22 -4.15 -1.88
N TYR A 88 -15.48 -3.93 -0.58
CA TYR A 88 -16.39 -4.75 0.25
C TYR A 88 -15.97 -6.23 0.34
N GLY A 89 -14.68 -6.49 0.19
CA GLY A 89 -14.09 -7.82 0.27
C GLY A 89 -13.60 -8.17 1.68
N ILE A 90 -13.24 -9.43 1.84
CA ILE A 90 -12.62 -9.98 3.05
C ILE A 90 -11.20 -10.42 2.70
N ALA A 91 -10.20 -9.72 3.25
CA ALA A 91 -8.80 -10.11 3.07
C ALA A 91 -8.52 -11.47 3.71
N LYS A 92 -7.75 -12.31 3.04
CA LYS A 92 -7.44 -13.69 3.46
C LYS A 92 -5.94 -13.97 3.52
N GLN A 93 -5.22 -13.65 2.47
CA GLN A 93 -3.79 -13.92 2.34
C GLN A 93 -3.03 -12.70 1.89
N ILE A 94 -1.74 -12.65 2.24
CA ILE A 94 -0.79 -11.69 1.69
C ILE A 94 0.51 -12.39 1.26
N THR A 95 1.19 -11.78 0.28
CA THR A 95 2.62 -12.01 0.05
C THR A 95 3.37 -10.72 0.34
N VAL A 96 4.61 -10.83 0.84
CA VAL A 96 5.46 -9.68 1.17
C VAL A 96 6.80 -9.81 0.46
N SER A 97 7.09 -8.90 -0.46
CA SER A 97 8.40 -8.80 -1.10
C SER A 97 9.17 -7.60 -0.54
N ILE A 98 10.44 -7.80 -0.20
CA ILE A 98 11.30 -6.73 0.32
C ILE A 98 12.59 -6.61 -0.48
N ALA A 99 13.01 -5.38 -0.76
CA ALA A 99 14.34 -5.07 -1.24
C ALA A 99 15.10 -4.30 -0.15
N VAL A 100 16.21 -4.86 0.34
CA VAL A 100 16.90 -4.42 1.55
C VAL A 100 18.32 -4.00 1.27
N SER A 101 18.72 -2.81 1.68
CA SER A 101 20.13 -2.38 1.57
C SER A 101 20.99 -2.98 2.69
N ASN A 102 22.29 -3.05 2.45
CA ASN A 102 23.28 -3.65 3.36
C ASN A 102 23.44 -2.96 4.72
N ARG A 103 22.82 -1.79 4.92
CA ARG A 103 22.81 -1.09 6.21
C ARG A 103 21.90 -1.76 7.24
N PHE A 104 20.91 -2.55 6.80
CA PHE A 104 20.01 -3.25 7.71
C PHE A 104 20.66 -4.50 8.28
N LYS A 105 20.36 -4.77 9.54
CA LYS A 105 20.77 -5.98 10.25
C LYS A 105 19.58 -6.93 10.39
N LEU A 106 19.85 -8.16 10.75
CA LEU A 106 18.81 -9.19 10.95
C LEU A 106 17.71 -8.69 11.90
N GLU A 107 18.11 -8.06 13.00
CA GLU A 107 17.19 -7.55 14.03
C GLU A 107 16.23 -6.51 13.47
N SER A 108 16.69 -5.66 12.54
CA SER A 108 15.85 -4.68 11.86
C SER A 108 14.75 -5.35 11.03
N ILE A 109 15.10 -6.41 10.32
CA ILE A 109 14.13 -7.17 9.52
C ILE A 109 13.17 -7.95 10.45
N GLN A 110 13.67 -8.50 11.54
CA GLN A 110 12.82 -9.17 12.54
C GLN A 110 11.82 -8.20 13.17
N GLU A 111 12.23 -6.95 13.45
CA GLU A 111 11.34 -5.91 13.95
C GLU A 111 10.26 -5.55 12.93
N LEU A 112 10.61 -5.35 11.66
CA LEU A 112 9.67 -5.14 10.57
C LEU A 112 8.63 -6.27 10.51
N TYR A 113 9.10 -7.52 10.48
CA TYR A 113 8.24 -8.69 10.42
C TYR A 113 7.40 -8.91 11.70
N SER A 114 7.84 -8.41 12.85
CA SER A 114 7.01 -8.39 14.05
C SER A 114 5.76 -7.52 13.89
N GLY A 115 5.87 -6.42 13.16
CA GLY A 115 4.75 -5.57 12.79
C GLY A 115 3.81 -6.23 11.79
N ILE A 116 4.36 -6.86 10.74
CA ILE A 116 3.61 -7.66 9.77
C ILE A 116 2.80 -8.75 10.48
N LYS A 117 3.46 -9.52 11.35
CA LYS A 117 2.82 -10.59 12.15
C LYS A 117 1.68 -10.07 13.01
N LEU A 118 1.86 -8.90 13.63
CA LEU A 118 0.84 -8.26 14.45
C LEU A 118 -0.40 -7.91 13.61
N ALA A 119 -0.21 -7.32 12.43
CA ALA A 119 -1.30 -7.00 11.50
C ALA A 119 -2.01 -8.27 11.02
N CYS A 120 -1.25 -9.27 10.58
CA CYS A 120 -1.80 -10.57 10.16
C CYS A 120 -2.68 -11.18 11.24
N LYS A 121 -2.20 -11.21 12.50
CA LYS A 121 -2.98 -11.72 13.63
C LYS A 121 -4.25 -10.91 13.88
N ARG A 122 -4.15 -9.56 13.82
CA ARG A 122 -5.29 -8.68 14.12
C ARG A 122 -6.40 -8.80 13.08
N TYR A 123 -6.05 -8.94 11.83
CA TYR A 123 -6.98 -8.95 10.70
C TYR A 123 -7.28 -10.36 10.18
N ASN A 124 -6.76 -11.38 10.85
CA ASN A 124 -6.94 -12.80 10.47
C ASN A 124 -6.54 -13.07 9.02
N VAL A 125 -5.33 -12.63 8.66
CA VAL A 125 -4.76 -12.74 7.31
C VAL A 125 -3.49 -13.59 7.38
N ASP A 126 -3.32 -14.49 6.43
CA ASP A 126 -2.15 -15.38 6.36
C ASP A 126 -1.04 -14.79 5.50
N LEU A 127 0.19 -14.80 6.00
CA LEU A 127 1.38 -14.58 5.17
C LEU A 127 1.72 -15.90 4.47
N VAL A 128 1.51 -15.96 3.15
CA VAL A 128 1.65 -17.21 2.36
C VAL A 128 2.88 -17.24 1.47
N GLY A 129 3.63 -16.14 1.37
CA GLY A 129 4.83 -16.10 0.55
C GLY A 129 5.43 -14.71 0.44
N GLY A 130 6.35 -14.55 -0.49
CA GLY A 130 7.02 -13.28 -0.76
C GLY A 130 8.36 -13.50 -1.45
N ASP A 131 9.14 -12.43 -1.51
CA ASP A 131 10.48 -12.43 -2.08
C ASP A 131 11.42 -11.56 -1.27
N THR A 132 12.72 -11.82 -1.33
CA THR A 132 13.74 -11.00 -0.66
C THR A 132 14.91 -10.78 -1.61
N THR A 133 15.18 -9.51 -1.90
CA THR A 133 16.29 -9.12 -2.75
C THR A 133 17.12 -8.00 -2.12
N SER A 134 18.26 -7.69 -2.71
CA SER A 134 19.08 -6.57 -2.28
C SER A 134 18.62 -5.26 -2.93
N SER A 135 18.82 -4.15 -2.21
CA SER A 135 18.67 -2.78 -2.71
C SER A 135 19.99 -2.03 -2.61
N LEU A 136 20.29 -1.21 -3.58
CA LEU A 136 21.43 -0.29 -3.50
C LEU A 136 21.16 0.89 -2.56
N LYS A 137 19.88 1.27 -2.39
CA LYS A 137 19.45 2.41 -1.56
C LYS A 137 18.16 2.07 -0.82
N GLY A 138 18.22 2.13 0.50
CA GLY A 138 17.04 2.09 1.34
C GLY A 138 16.31 0.74 1.41
N LEU A 139 15.08 0.83 1.88
CA LEU A 139 14.15 -0.28 2.03
C LEU A 139 12.95 -0.07 1.11
N VAL A 140 12.59 -1.11 0.38
CA VAL A 140 11.34 -1.18 -0.39
C VAL A 140 10.55 -2.37 0.11
N ILE A 141 9.24 -2.18 0.29
CA ILE A 141 8.31 -3.23 0.72
C ILE A 141 7.16 -3.25 -0.27
N SER A 142 6.89 -4.41 -0.87
CA SER A 142 5.69 -4.62 -1.67
C SER A 142 4.83 -5.69 -1.01
N VAL A 143 3.55 -5.40 -0.86
CA VAL A 143 2.57 -6.33 -0.29
C VAL A 143 1.48 -6.56 -1.32
N THR A 144 1.28 -7.82 -1.71
CA THR A 144 0.12 -8.22 -2.49
C THR A 144 -0.89 -8.83 -1.55
N ALA A 145 -2.11 -8.30 -1.54
CA ALA A 145 -3.22 -8.82 -0.77
C ALA A 145 -4.22 -9.57 -1.67
N ILE A 146 -4.68 -10.69 -1.16
CA ILE A 146 -5.67 -11.55 -1.81
C ILE A 146 -6.83 -11.70 -0.84
N GLY A 147 -8.03 -11.49 -1.34
CA GLY A 147 -9.28 -11.62 -0.59
C GLY A 147 -10.36 -12.30 -1.40
N SER A 148 -11.53 -12.39 -0.81
CA SER A 148 -12.72 -12.87 -1.49
C SER A 148 -13.83 -11.83 -1.43
N ALA A 149 -14.67 -11.77 -2.45
CA ALA A 149 -15.93 -11.05 -2.37
C ALA A 149 -16.82 -11.66 -1.26
N THR A 150 -17.67 -10.84 -0.68
CA THR A 150 -18.68 -11.30 0.28
C THR A 150 -19.84 -12.00 -0.43
N GLU A 151 -20.75 -12.61 0.31
CA GLU A 151 -21.99 -13.18 -0.26
C GLU A 151 -22.86 -12.12 -0.96
N SER A 152 -22.78 -10.87 -0.51
CA SER A 152 -23.48 -9.73 -1.12
C SER A 152 -22.74 -9.18 -2.37
N GLY A 153 -21.64 -9.77 -2.77
CA GLY A 153 -20.82 -9.34 -3.89
C GLY A 153 -19.67 -8.43 -3.50
N TYR A 154 -19.29 -7.55 -4.40
CA TYR A 154 -18.28 -6.50 -4.22
C TYR A 154 -18.83 -5.17 -4.71
N VAL A 155 -18.19 -4.05 -4.35
CA VAL A 155 -18.55 -2.70 -4.79
C VAL A 155 -17.42 -2.08 -5.60
N LYS A 156 -17.77 -1.17 -6.50
CA LYS A 156 -16.82 -0.42 -7.32
C LYS A 156 -16.85 1.06 -6.96
N ARG A 157 -15.74 1.74 -7.17
CA ARG A 157 -15.62 3.18 -7.01
C ARG A 157 -16.63 3.96 -7.87
N SER A 158 -16.96 3.45 -9.04
CA SER A 158 -17.86 4.07 -10.01
C SER A 158 -19.35 3.87 -9.73
N GLU A 159 -19.75 3.13 -8.70
CA GLU A 159 -21.14 2.76 -8.43
C GLU A 159 -21.91 3.76 -7.58
N SER A 160 -21.24 4.80 -7.05
CA SER A 160 -21.88 5.87 -6.27
C SER A 160 -22.94 6.62 -7.10
N GLN A 161 -24.09 6.90 -6.48
CA GLN A 161 -25.25 7.51 -7.13
C GLN A 161 -25.61 8.84 -6.49
N ILE A 162 -26.43 9.63 -7.20
CA ILE A 162 -27.00 10.88 -6.69
C ILE A 162 -27.91 10.55 -5.51
N ASN A 163 -27.74 11.27 -4.39
CA ASN A 163 -28.39 11.11 -3.09
C ASN A 163 -27.77 10.03 -2.19
N ASP A 164 -26.66 9.39 -2.55
CA ASP A 164 -25.92 8.58 -1.60
C ASP A 164 -25.35 9.44 -0.48
N LEU A 165 -25.31 8.87 0.72
CA LEU A 165 -24.74 9.54 1.89
C LEU A 165 -23.22 9.38 1.88
N VAL A 166 -22.50 10.50 1.96
CA VAL A 166 -21.04 10.48 2.17
C VAL A 166 -20.79 10.32 3.67
N VAL A 167 -20.24 9.17 4.05
CA VAL A 167 -19.95 8.81 5.44
C VAL A 167 -18.45 8.75 5.65
N VAL A 168 -17.98 9.29 6.77
CA VAL A 168 -16.56 9.29 7.16
C VAL A 168 -16.41 8.66 8.55
N THR A 169 -15.44 7.78 8.71
CA THR A 169 -15.04 7.20 9.98
C THR A 169 -13.70 7.77 10.43
N GLY A 170 -13.54 8.05 11.74
CA GLY A 170 -12.31 8.59 12.30
C GLY A 170 -12.13 10.10 12.09
N SER A 171 -10.89 10.56 12.26
CA SER A 171 -10.52 11.98 12.15
C SER A 171 -9.86 12.26 10.81
N LEU A 172 -10.53 13.02 9.94
CA LEU A 172 -9.90 13.51 8.70
C LEU A 172 -8.76 14.47 9.02
N GLY A 173 -7.64 14.28 8.34
CA GLY A 173 -6.43 15.11 8.49
C GLY A 173 -5.55 14.76 9.69
N GLY A 174 -5.99 13.90 10.63
CA GLY A 174 -5.21 13.55 11.83
C GLY A 174 -3.84 12.95 11.50
N ALA A 175 -3.77 12.03 10.54
CA ALA A 175 -2.49 11.45 10.09
C ALA A 175 -1.58 12.49 9.44
N TYR A 176 -2.12 13.41 8.65
CA TYR A 176 -1.34 14.48 8.03
C TYR A 176 -0.79 15.46 9.07
N LEU A 177 -1.59 15.87 10.05
CA LEU A 177 -1.13 16.74 11.14
C LEU A 177 -0.04 16.05 11.98
N GLY A 178 -0.20 14.76 12.28
CA GLY A 178 0.84 13.97 12.95
C GLY A 178 2.15 13.93 12.17
N LEU A 179 2.08 13.75 10.84
CA LEU A 179 3.25 13.81 9.98
C LEU A 179 3.92 15.19 10.03
N GLN A 180 3.15 16.29 9.98
CA GLN A 180 3.71 17.65 10.07
C GLN A 180 4.45 17.89 11.40
N VAL A 181 3.94 17.34 12.52
CA VAL A 181 4.63 17.41 13.80
C VAL A 181 5.95 16.63 13.75
N LEU A 182 5.95 15.40 13.25
CA LEU A 182 7.16 14.58 13.14
C LEU A 182 8.22 15.23 12.25
N GLU A 183 7.83 15.80 11.10
CA GLU A 183 8.75 16.50 10.21
C GLU A 183 9.33 17.77 10.86
N ARG A 184 8.51 18.53 11.59
CA ARG A 184 8.99 19.68 12.39
C ARG A 184 10.03 19.25 13.41
N GLU A 185 9.74 18.24 14.22
CA GLU A 185 10.65 17.74 15.26
C GLU A 185 11.97 17.22 14.66
N LYS A 186 11.90 16.54 13.51
CA LYS A 186 13.10 16.14 12.77
C LYS A 186 13.96 17.35 12.39
N GLN A 187 13.37 18.44 11.87
CA GLN A 187 14.13 19.65 11.53
C GLN A 187 14.75 20.30 12.78
N VAL A 188 14.01 20.38 13.88
CA VAL A 188 14.53 20.89 15.16
C VAL A 188 15.71 20.04 15.65
N PHE A 189 15.60 18.73 15.60
CA PHE A 189 16.67 17.80 16.00
C PHE A 189 17.93 17.95 15.13
N LEU A 190 17.77 18.13 13.82
CA LEU A 190 18.89 18.33 12.90
C LEU A 190 19.67 19.62 13.19
N VAL A 191 18.99 20.67 13.67
CA VAL A 191 19.63 21.94 14.06
C VAL A 191 20.22 21.86 15.46
N ASN A 192 19.56 21.20 16.39
CA ASN A 192 20.01 21.06 17.77
C ASN A 192 19.69 19.65 18.32
N PRO A 193 20.61 18.68 18.18
CA PRO A 193 20.40 17.29 18.62
C PRO A 193 20.18 17.11 20.12
N ASN A 194 20.46 18.14 20.95
CA ASN A 194 20.24 18.10 22.39
C ASN A 194 18.80 18.47 22.79
N ASN A 195 18.01 19.02 21.90
CA ASN A 195 16.61 19.26 22.18
C ASN A 195 15.84 17.94 22.25
N LYS A 196 15.03 17.80 23.30
CA LYS A 196 14.06 16.69 23.36
C LYS A 196 12.86 17.02 22.47
N PRO A 197 12.33 16.04 21.72
CA PRO A 197 11.08 16.25 21.00
C PRO A 197 9.95 16.65 21.94
N ASP A 198 9.14 17.60 21.53
CA ASP A 198 7.91 18.02 22.21
C ASP A 198 6.72 17.42 21.42
N LEU A 199 6.41 16.15 21.72
CA LEU A 199 5.40 15.34 21.05
C LEU A 199 4.19 15.12 21.96
#